data_889f66741a15ef50f9885af2dcb52c17
#
_entry.id   889f66741a15ef50f9885af2dcb52c17
#
_cell.length_a   1.000
_cell.length_b   1.000
_cell.length_c   1.000
_cell.angle_alpha   90.00
_cell.angle_beta   90.00
_cell.angle_gamma   90.00
#
_symmetry.space_group_name_H-M   'P 1'
#
loop_
_entity.id
_entity.type
_entity.pdbx_description
1 polymer ?
#
loop_
_entity_poly.entity_id
_entity_poly.type
_entity_poly.pdbx_seq_one_letter_code
_entity_poly.pdbx_strand_id
1 'polypeptide(L)'
;MIRALIVDDESLAREAVRDLLLADGAFAIAGECEDGTAAIRAIEEQHPDVVFLDVQMPVMDGFAVVEAVGAERMPLTVFVTAYDQYALKAFEAQALDYVLKPFDEERFARVLARLKRQIGRSPDSSDRIGLKSGGRVVFVKRAEILWLEASGNQVKVRTTTGTLALRDTIKNMEGRLDADSFVRIHRSTIVNVDHVREIRPWYTGEYIVVMSDRHELTLSRGYRANLPRLRGRLG
;
A
#
# COMPACT_ATOMS: atom_id res chain seq x y z
N MET A 1 -4.55 -17.40 7.41
CA MET A 1 -5.20 -17.31 6.08
C MET A 1 -5.97 -15.99 6.04
N ILE A 2 -5.92 -15.29 4.91
CA ILE A 2 -6.63 -14.02 4.67
C ILE A 2 -8.11 -14.34 4.45
N ARG A 3 -8.97 -13.73 5.24
CA ARG A 3 -10.43 -13.96 5.18
C ARG A 3 -11.04 -13.00 4.14
N ALA A 4 -11.57 -13.57 3.06
CA ALA A 4 -12.14 -12.84 1.95
C ALA A 4 -13.67 -12.95 1.93
N LEU A 5 -14.36 -11.82 1.81
CA LEU A 5 -15.79 -11.74 1.50
C LEU A 5 -15.95 -11.44 0.00
N ILE A 6 -16.83 -12.14 -0.67
CA ILE A 6 -17.13 -11.93 -2.10
C ILE A 6 -18.56 -11.40 -2.21
N VAL A 7 -18.72 -10.27 -2.90
CA VAL A 7 -20.01 -9.58 -3.01
C VAL A 7 -20.28 -9.23 -4.47
N ASP A 8 -21.24 -9.89 -5.07
CA ASP A 8 -21.61 -9.74 -6.48
C ASP A 8 -23.01 -10.37 -6.68
N ASP A 9 -23.90 -9.74 -7.41
CA ASP A 9 -25.24 -10.32 -7.66
C ASP A 9 -25.21 -11.48 -8.67
N GLU A 10 -24.17 -11.54 -9.51
CA GLU A 10 -23.96 -12.63 -10.46
C GLU A 10 -23.25 -13.82 -9.82
N SER A 11 -23.91 -14.97 -9.73
CA SER A 11 -23.33 -16.18 -9.13
C SER A 11 -22.07 -16.66 -9.84
N LEU A 12 -22.02 -16.57 -11.18
CA LEU A 12 -20.84 -16.96 -11.96
C LEU A 12 -19.63 -16.06 -11.68
N ALA A 13 -19.86 -14.78 -11.44
CA ALA A 13 -18.78 -13.86 -11.06
C ALA A 13 -18.23 -14.19 -9.67
N ARG A 14 -19.10 -14.51 -8.68
CA ARG A 14 -18.66 -14.98 -7.37
C ARG A 14 -17.85 -16.28 -7.47
N GLU A 15 -18.31 -17.23 -8.29
CA GLU A 15 -17.60 -18.48 -8.52
C GLU A 15 -16.19 -18.26 -9.09
N ALA A 16 -16.06 -17.42 -10.10
CA ALA A 16 -14.77 -17.09 -10.72
C ALA A 16 -13.78 -16.48 -9.71
N VAL A 17 -14.24 -15.52 -8.89
CA VAL A 17 -13.42 -14.91 -7.85
C VAL A 17 -13.04 -15.95 -6.78
N ARG A 18 -13.99 -16.75 -6.32
CA ARG A 18 -13.76 -17.81 -5.33
C ARG A 18 -12.68 -18.79 -5.79
N ASP A 19 -12.80 -19.29 -7.02
CA ASP A 19 -11.88 -20.30 -7.54
C ASP A 19 -10.44 -19.76 -7.62
N LEU A 20 -10.25 -18.51 -8.03
CA LEU A 20 -8.94 -17.86 -8.05
C LEU A 20 -8.37 -17.63 -6.64
N LEU A 21 -9.21 -17.28 -5.67
CA LEU A 21 -8.80 -17.14 -4.27
C LEU A 21 -8.36 -18.46 -3.66
N LEU A 22 -9.12 -19.54 -3.92
CA LEU A 22 -8.80 -20.88 -3.43
C LEU A 22 -7.56 -21.46 -4.10
N ALA A 23 -7.37 -21.20 -5.39
CA ALA A 23 -6.16 -21.61 -6.12
C ALA A 23 -4.87 -20.96 -5.58
N ASP A 24 -4.93 -19.74 -5.07
CA ASP A 24 -3.78 -19.07 -4.44
C ASP A 24 -3.37 -19.69 -3.09
N GLY A 25 -4.30 -20.32 -2.37
CA GLY A 25 -4.05 -21.03 -1.12
C GLY A 25 -3.77 -20.16 0.11
N ALA A 26 -3.60 -18.84 -0.04
CA ALA A 26 -3.40 -17.91 1.09
C ALA A 26 -4.73 -17.37 1.64
N PHE A 27 -5.83 -17.54 0.91
CA PHE A 27 -7.14 -17.00 1.22
C PHE A 27 -8.09 -18.07 1.76
N ALA A 28 -9.02 -17.64 2.62
CA ALA A 28 -10.18 -18.41 3.06
C ALA A 28 -11.43 -17.58 2.77
N ILE A 29 -12.46 -18.21 2.20
CA ILE A 29 -13.74 -17.54 1.95
C ILE A 29 -14.47 -17.38 3.29
N ALA A 30 -14.64 -16.15 3.73
CA ALA A 30 -15.42 -15.81 4.91
C ALA A 30 -16.93 -15.92 4.63
N GLY A 31 -17.35 -15.48 3.44
CA GLY A 31 -18.73 -15.54 3.00
C GLY A 31 -18.90 -15.07 1.56
N GLU A 32 -20.11 -15.25 1.04
CA GLU A 32 -20.54 -14.71 -0.25
C GLU A 32 -21.88 -13.99 -0.05
N CYS A 33 -22.04 -12.85 -0.71
CA CYS A 33 -23.24 -12.04 -0.68
C CYS A 33 -23.69 -11.68 -2.10
N GLU A 34 -25.00 -11.62 -2.33
CA GLU A 34 -25.59 -11.27 -3.62
C GLU A 34 -26.13 -9.83 -3.69
N ASP A 35 -26.06 -9.08 -2.58
CA ASP A 35 -26.49 -7.69 -2.50
C ASP A 35 -25.71 -6.89 -1.43
N GLY A 36 -25.82 -5.55 -1.52
CA GLY A 36 -25.12 -4.65 -0.61
C GLY A 36 -25.60 -4.72 0.85
N THR A 37 -26.87 -5.06 1.09
CA THR A 37 -27.42 -5.16 2.45
C THR A 37 -26.87 -6.38 3.17
N ALA A 38 -26.78 -7.52 2.48
CA ALA A 38 -26.16 -8.73 2.98
C ALA A 38 -24.66 -8.51 3.22
N ALA A 39 -23.98 -7.76 2.32
CA ALA A 39 -22.57 -7.41 2.44
C ALA A 39 -22.28 -6.62 3.72
N ILE A 40 -23.05 -5.57 4.04
CA ILE A 40 -22.87 -4.77 5.26
C ILE A 40 -22.95 -5.67 6.50
N ARG A 41 -23.99 -6.50 6.60
CA ARG A 41 -24.13 -7.44 7.73
C ARG A 41 -22.95 -8.40 7.83
N ALA A 42 -22.54 -8.99 6.70
CA ALA A 42 -21.42 -9.91 6.67
C ALA A 42 -20.09 -9.24 7.07
N ILE A 43 -19.86 -7.99 6.67
CA ILE A 43 -18.68 -7.22 7.09
C ILE A 43 -18.68 -7.00 8.61
N GLU A 44 -19.83 -6.60 9.18
CA GLU A 44 -19.96 -6.32 10.62
C GLU A 44 -19.89 -7.59 11.49
N GLU A 45 -20.42 -8.71 11.03
CA GLU A 45 -20.48 -9.95 11.82
C GLU A 45 -19.21 -10.80 11.67
N GLN A 46 -18.67 -10.84 10.47
CA GLN A 46 -17.58 -11.78 10.15
C GLN A 46 -16.20 -11.15 10.19
N HIS A 47 -16.08 -9.81 10.16
CA HIS A 47 -14.82 -9.07 10.15
C HIS A 47 -13.82 -9.63 9.13
N PRO A 48 -14.13 -9.65 7.81
CA PRO A 48 -13.21 -10.11 6.79
C PRO A 48 -12.00 -9.17 6.68
N ASP A 49 -10.85 -9.71 6.22
CA ASP A 49 -9.65 -8.91 5.97
C ASP A 49 -9.75 -8.13 4.65
N VAL A 50 -10.49 -8.68 3.68
CA VAL A 50 -10.69 -8.10 2.35
C VAL A 50 -12.10 -8.37 1.84
N VAL A 51 -12.65 -7.40 1.09
CA VAL A 51 -13.92 -7.54 0.35
C VAL A 51 -13.64 -7.35 -1.14
N PHE A 52 -14.04 -8.37 -1.93
CA PHE A 52 -14.17 -8.25 -3.38
C PHE A 52 -15.62 -7.84 -3.68
N LEU A 53 -15.81 -6.65 -4.21
CA LEU A 53 -17.10 -5.97 -4.23
C LEU A 53 -17.44 -5.51 -5.64
N ASP A 54 -18.58 -5.97 -6.18
CA ASP A 54 -19.08 -5.37 -7.40
C ASP A 54 -19.60 -3.94 -7.14
N VAL A 55 -19.42 -3.10 -8.13
CA VAL A 55 -19.91 -1.72 -8.10
C VAL A 55 -21.41 -1.67 -8.30
N GLN A 56 -21.93 -2.39 -9.30
CA GLN A 56 -23.35 -2.35 -9.62
C GLN A 56 -24.06 -3.62 -9.18
N MET A 57 -24.89 -3.47 -8.16
CA MET A 57 -25.78 -4.52 -7.65
C MET A 57 -27.17 -3.94 -7.46
N PRO A 58 -28.22 -4.78 -7.50
CA PRO A 58 -29.59 -4.37 -7.20
C PRO A 58 -29.72 -3.75 -5.80
N VAL A 59 -30.63 -2.81 -5.64
CA VAL A 59 -31.00 -2.15 -4.37
C VAL A 59 -29.90 -1.24 -3.82
N MET A 60 -28.66 -1.70 -3.70
CA MET A 60 -27.55 -0.96 -3.10
C MET A 60 -26.26 -1.24 -3.87
N ASP A 61 -25.65 -0.19 -4.43
CA ASP A 61 -24.39 -0.29 -5.14
C ASP A 61 -23.18 -0.44 -4.20
N GLY A 62 -22.04 -0.89 -4.74
CA GLY A 62 -20.84 -1.15 -3.94
C GLY A 62 -20.28 0.10 -3.24
N PHE A 63 -20.47 1.30 -3.80
CA PHE A 63 -20.05 2.54 -3.14
C PHE A 63 -20.95 2.90 -1.97
N ALA A 64 -22.25 2.65 -2.09
CA ALA A 64 -23.19 2.82 -0.99
C ALA A 64 -22.88 1.87 0.18
N VAL A 65 -22.39 0.66 -0.10
CA VAL A 65 -21.87 -0.26 0.93
C VAL A 65 -20.68 0.36 1.66
N VAL A 66 -19.69 0.90 0.93
CA VAL A 66 -18.50 1.55 1.52
C VAL A 66 -18.91 2.75 2.38
N GLU A 67 -19.84 3.57 1.91
CA GLU A 67 -20.34 4.73 2.65
C GLU A 67 -21.10 4.33 3.92
N ALA A 68 -21.96 3.32 3.85
CA ALA A 68 -22.76 2.84 4.98
C ALA A 68 -21.89 2.21 6.09
N VAL A 69 -20.88 1.41 5.73
CA VAL A 69 -19.91 0.84 6.69
C VAL A 69 -19.01 1.91 7.27
N GLY A 70 -18.63 2.91 6.45
CA GLY A 70 -17.70 3.99 6.79
C GLY A 70 -16.24 3.59 6.59
N ALA A 71 -15.44 4.53 6.04
CA ALA A 71 -14.07 4.31 5.58
C ALA A 71 -13.14 3.70 6.65
N GLU A 72 -13.32 4.05 7.93
CA GLU A 72 -12.48 3.54 9.03
C GLU A 72 -12.81 2.10 9.44
N ARG A 73 -14.00 1.61 9.13
CA ARG A 73 -14.46 0.26 9.48
C ARG A 73 -14.47 -0.69 8.28
N MET A 74 -14.31 -0.12 7.08
CA MET A 74 -14.31 -0.92 5.85
C MET A 74 -13.04 -1.77 5.76
N PRO A 75 -13.16 -3.09 5.49
CA PRO A 75 -12.01 -3.93 5.18
C PRO A 75 -11.28 -3.44 3.92
N LEU A 76 -10.08 -3.98 3.64
CA LEU A 76 -9.44 -3.72 2.36
C LEU A 76 -10.40 -4.06 1.22
N THR A 77 -10.64 -3.11 0.32
CA THR A 77 -11.66 -3.25 -0.72
C THR A 77 -11.01 -3.36 -2.09
N VAL A 78 -11.40 -4.38 -2.84
CA VAL A 78 -11.10 -4.53 -4.28
C VAL A 78 -12.42 -4.50 -5.02
N PHE A 79 -12.61 -3.50 -5.87
CA PHE A 79 -13.77 -3.50 -6.75
C PHE A 79 -13.54 -4.43 -7.93
N VAL A 80 -14.54 -5.28 -8.23
CA VAL A 80 -14.53 -6.24 -9.36
C VAL A 80 -15.80 -6.03 -10.16
N THR A 81 -15.75 -5.36 -11.29
CA THR A 81 -16.94 -4.87 -11.98
C THR A 81 -16.80 -4.83 -13.50
N ALA A 82 -17.92 -4.83 -14.22
CA ALA A 82 -17.93 -4.66 -15.67
C ALA A 82 -17.80 -3.20 -16.15
N TYR A 83 -17.80 -2.24 -15.25
CA TYR A 83 -17.88 -0.81 -15.57
C TYR A 83 -16.53 -0.13 -15.35
N ASP A 84 -15.99 0.51 -16.38
CA ASP A 84 -14.70 1.24 -16.36
C ASP A 84 -14.81 2.66 -15.82
N GLN A 85 -15.96 3.28 -15.97
CA GLN A 85 -16.22 4.69 -15.63
C GLN A 85 -16.12 5.01 -14.14
N TYR A 86 -16.14 4.01 -13.25
CA TYR A 86 -16.10 4.22 -11.80
C TYR A 86 -14.69 4.10 -11.19
N ALA A 87 -13.67 3.88 -12.01
CA ALA A 87 -12.31 3.72 -11.50
C ALA A 87 -11.83 4.94 -10.68
N LEU A 88 -12.21 6.16 -11.09
CA LEU A 88 -11.87 7.38 -10.36
C LEU A 88 -12.57 7.43 -8.99
N LYS A 89 -13.86 7.07 -8.95
CA LYS A 89 -14.63 7.00 -7.69
C LYS A 89 -14.11 5.92 -6.74
N ALA A 90 -13.63 4.79 -7.27
CA ALA A 90 -12.98 3.76 -6.47
C ALA A 90 -11.68 4.26 -5.82
N PHE A 91 -10.94 5.10 -6.51
CA PHE A 91 -9.75 5.76 -5.96
C PHE A 91 -10.11 6.72 -4.80
N GLU A 92 -11.16 7.54 -4.97
CA GLU A 92 -11.68 8.42 -3.92
C GLU A 92 -12.17 7.63 -2.68
N ALA A 93 -12.76 6.44 -2.91
CA ALA A 93 -13.17 5.51 -1.86
C ALA A 93 -11.99 4.74 -1.22
N GLN A 94 -10.75 5.07 -1.55
CA GLN A 94 -9.53 4.44 -1.04
C GLN A 94 -9.47 2.92 -1.28
N ALA A 95 -10.08 2.44 -2.36
CA ALA A 95 -10.00 1.03 -2.74
C ALA A 95 -8.54 0.63 -3.01
N LEU A 96 -8.18 -0.59 -2.62
CA LEU A 96 -6.85 -1.12 -2.87
C LEU A 96 -6.58 -1.33 -4.36
N ASP A 97 -7.58 -1.83 -5.08
CA ASP A 97 -7.50 -2.06 -6.53
C ASP A 97 -8.88 -2.01 -7.18
N TYR A 98 -8.87 -1.92 -8.53
CA TYR A 98 -10.05 -1.92 -9.37
C TYR A 98 -9.85 -2.90 -10.53
N VAL A 99 -10.68 -3.92 -10.62
CA VAL A 99 -10.58 -5.01 -11.59
C VAL A 99 -11.79 -4.97 -12.50
N LEU A 100 -11.54 -4.81 -13.80
CA LEU A 100 -12.58 -4.87 -14.82
C LEU A 100 -12.87 -6.31 -15.23
N LYS A 101 -14.14 -6.69 -15.27
CA LYS A 101 -14.64 -7.91 -15.90
C LYS A 101 -14.74 -7.73 -17.42
N PRO A 102 -14.34 -8.73 -18.26
CA PRO A 102 -13.65 -9.96 -17.87
C PRO A 102 -12.18 -9.71 -17.53
N PHE A 103 -11.67 -10.42 -16.55
CA PHE A 103 -10.27 -10.36 -16.13
C PHE A 103 -9.60 -11.73 -16.32
N ASP A 104 -8.30 -11.72 -16.60
CA ASP A 104 -7.47 -12.91 -16.66
C ASP A 104 -6.83 -13.26 -15.30
N GLU A 105 -6.36 -14.51 -15.19
CA GLU A 105 -5.70 -15.00 -13.99
C GLU A 105 -4.46 -14.17 -13.62
N GLU A 106 -3.69 -13.71 -14.63
CA GLU A 106 -2.46 -12.93 -14.40
C GLU A 106 -2.79 -11.57 -13.77
N ARG A 107 -3.82 -10.87 -14.27
CA ARG A 107 -4.30 -9.60 -13.69
C ARG A 107 -4.76 -9.79 -12.26
N PHE A 108 -5.55 -10.86 -12.00
CA PHE A 108 -6.07 -11.15 -10.68
C PHE A 108 -4.95 -11.55 -9.71
N ALA A 109 -3.98 -12.36 -10.15
CA ALA A 109 -2.82 -12.72 -9.34
C ALA A 109 -1.99 -11.50 -8.89
N ARG A 110 -1.88 -10.45 -9.74
CA ARG A 110 -1.24 -9.18 -9.35
C ARG A 110 -1.99 -8.48 -8.22
N VAL A 111 -3.33 -8.51 -8.25
CA VAL A 111 -4.17 -7.96 -7.18
C VAL A 111 -3.96 -8.74 -5.88
N LEU A 112 -3.97 -10.07 -5.94
CA LEU A 112 -3.72 -10.92 -4.77
C LEU A 112 -2.33 -10.70 -4.17
N ALA A 113 -1.31 -10.54 -5.01
CA ALA A 113 0.04 -10.21 -4.56
C ALA A 113 0.08 -8.84 -3.84
N ARG A 114 -0.69 -7.85 -4.32
CA ARG A 114 -0.83 -6.54 -3.67
C ARG A 114 -1.56 -6.64 -2.33
N LEU A 115 -2.67 -7.40 -2.29
CA LEU A 115 -3.43 -7.69 -1.06
C LEU A 115 -2.54 -8.35 0.00
N LYS A 116 -1.83 -9.41 -0.34
CA LYS A 116 -0.93 -10.12 0.57
C LYS A 116 0.14 -9.20 1.15
N ARG A 117 0.69 -8.30 0.33
CA ARG A 117 1.64 -7.28 0.81
C ARG A 117 1.00 -6.28 1.76
N GLN A 118 -0.23 -5.87 1.49
CA GLN A 118 -0.94 -4.89 2.33
C GLN A 118 -1.39 -5.50 3.66
N ILE A 119 -1.92 -6.73 3.65
CA ILE A 119 -2.36 -7.46 4.84
C ILE A 119 -1.16 -7.97 5.65
N GLY A 120 -0.10 -8.43 4.98
CA GLY A 120 1.17 -8.79 5.64
C GLY A 120 1.87 -7.60 6.30
N ARG A 121 1.43 -6.38 6.03
CA ARG A 121 1.73 -5.15 6.77
C ARG A 121 0.84 -5.02 8.01
N SER A 122 0.63 -6.12 8.76
CA SER A 122 -0.03 -6.07 10.08
C SER A 122 0.62 -4.97 10.93
N PRO A 123 -0.15 -4.08 11.59
CA PRO A 123 0.41 -2.93 12.31
C PRO A 123 1.41 -3.33 13.41
N ASP A 124 1.51 -4.61 13.74
CA ASP A 124 2.15 -5.00 14.99
C ASP A 124 3.47 -5.79 14.89
N SER A 125 3.88 -6.35 13.75
CA SER A 125 5.15 -7.08 13.72
C SER A 125 6.05 -6.86 12.50
N SER A 126 5.52 -6.51 11.32
CA SER A 126 6.34 -6.22 10.12
C SER A 126 6.60 -4.73 9.89
N ASP A 127 5.90 -3.85 10.60
CA ASP A 127 6.06 -2.39 10.49
C ASP A 127 7.32 -1.87 11.19
N ARG A 128 7.97 -2.68 12.02
CA ARG A 128 9.19 -2.28 12.72
C ARG A 128 10.43 -2.88 12.07
N ILE A 129 11.44 -2.06 11.95
CA ILE A 129 12.78 -2.49 11.55
C ILE A 129 13.72 -2.43 12.76
N GLY A 130 14.42 -3.54 13.04
CA GLY A 130 15.45 -3.56 14.07
C GLY A 130 16.75 -2.94 13.56
N LEU A 131 17.19 -1.86 14.17
CA LEU A 131 18.37 -1.08 13.81
C LEU A 131 19.43 -1.20 14.90
N LYS A 132 20.64 -1.67 14.55
CA LYS A 132 21.77 -1.77 15.51
C LYS A 132 22.43 -0.41 15.65
N SER A 133 22.24 0.25 16.79
CA SER A 133 22.82 1.56 17.12
C SER A 133 23.44 1.53 18.51
N GLY A 134 24.71 1.92 18.64
CA GLY A 134 25.40 2.01 19.93
C GLY A 134 25.45 0.70 20.73
N GLY A 135 25.55 -0.46 20.05
CA GLY A 135 25.57 -1.78 20.70
C GLY A 135 24.18 -2.32 21.11
N ARG A 136 23.12 -1.58 20.83
CA ARG A 136 21.74 -1.96 21.12
C ARG A 136 20.95 -2.14 19.81
N VAL A 137 19.88 -2.96 19.85
CA VAL A 137 18.90 -3.05 18.78
C VAL A 137 17.72 -2.14 19.14
N VAL A 138 17.48 -1.13 18.31
CA VAL A 138 16.36 -0.21 18.44
C VAL A 138 15.32 -0.61 17.39
N PHE A 139 14.10 -0.87 17.81
CA PHE A 139 12.99 -1.15 16.90
C PHE A 139 12.27 0.15 16.57
N VAL A 140 12.25 0.51 15.27
CA VAL A 140 11.62 1.73 14.75
C VAL A 140 10.51 1.32 13.79
N LYS A 141 9.35 1.96 13.88
CA LYS A 141 8.31 1.77 12.87
C LYS A 141 8.78 2.35 11.53
N ARG A 142 8.56 1.63 10.43
CA ARG A 142 8.95 2.13 9.10
C ARG A 142 8.27 3.46 8.76
N ALA A 143 7.01 3.62 9.15
CA ALA A 143 6.28 4.88 9.01
C ALA A 143 6.90 6.06 9.78
N GLU A 144 7.70 5.82 10.81
CA GLU A 144 8.39 6.88 11.55
C GLU A 144 9.72 7.30 10.91
N ILE A 145 10.22 6.53 9.93
CA ILE A 145 11.48 6.86 9.22
C ILE A 145 11.19 7.86 8.11
N LEU A 146 11.82 9.03 8.18
CA LEU A 146 11.68 10.08 7.19
C LEU A 146 12.65 9.91 6.02
N TRP A 147 13.94 9.73 6.35
CA TRP A 147 15.00 9.55 5.35
C TRP A 147 16.23 8.90 5.98
N LEU A 148 17.12 8.39 5.12
CA LEU A 148 18.41 7.81 5.49
C LEU A 148 19.52 8.48 4.70
N GLU A 149 20.65 8.72 5.33
CA GLU A 149 21.83 9.30 4.68
C GLU A 149 23.12 8.61 5.14
N ALA A 150 23.94 8.18 4.18
CA ALA A 150 25.25 7.65 4.47
C ALA A 150 26.22 8.81 4.79
N SER A 151 26.93 8.69 5.91
CA SER A 151 27.93 9.66 6.39
C SER A 151 29.16 8.90 6.91
N GLY A 152 30.23 8.86 6.13
CA GLY A 152 31.41 8.05 6.44
C GLY A 152 31.06 6.56 6.52
N ASN A 153 31.41 5.92 7.62
CA ASN A 153 31.17 4.48 7.88
C ASN A 153 29.79 4.21 8.52
N GLN A 154 28.90 5.17 8.51
CA GLN A 154 27.60 5.07 9.17
C GLN A 154 26.48 5.50 8.24
N VAL A 155 25.29 4.97 8.53
CA VAL A 155 24.04 5.46 7.97
C VAL A 155 23.27 6.16 9.09
N LYS A 156 22.96 7.44 8.88
CA LYS A 156 22.05 8.21 9.73
C LYS A 156 20.62 7.91 9.29
N VAL A 157 19.77 7.48 10.22
CA VAL A 157 18.34 7.26 10.01
C VAL A 157 17.58 8.34 10.76
N ARG A 158 16.99 9.25 10.03
CA ARG A 158 16.13 10.30 10.57
C ARG A 158 14.73 9.74 10.78
N THR A 159 14.22 9.90 11.98
CA THR A 159 12.87 9.49 12.36
C THR A 159 12.07 10.70 12.87
N THR A 160 10.77 10.53 13.06
CA THR A 160 9.89 11.54 13.67
C THR A 160 10.30 11.91 15.10
N THR A 161 11.02 11.02 15.81
CA THR A 161 11.43 11.21 17.21
C THR A 161 12.90 11.55 17.38
N GLY A 162 13.73 11.44 16.33
CA GLY A 162 15.15 11.74 16.42
C GLY A 162 16.01 11.15 15.31
N THR A 163 17.31 11.02 15.53
CA THR A 163 18.25 10.46 14.56
C THR A 163 19.02 9.31 15.19
N LEU A 164 19.08 8.17 14.48
CA LEU A 164 19.89 7.00 14.85
C LEU A 164 21.11 6.92 13.92
N ALA A 165 22.26 6.54 14.46
CA ALA A 165 23.46 6.26 13.67
C ALA A 165 23.77 4.77 13.69
N LEU A 166 23.87 4.17 12.51
CA LEU A 166 24.05 2.72 12.31
C LEU A 166 25.39 2.46 11.63
N ARG A 167 26.14 1.44 12.07
CA ARG A 167 27.26 0.91 11.30
C ARG A 167 26.72 -0.04 10.21
N ASP A 168 26.31 0.54 9.11
CA ASP A 168 25.74 -0.18 7.96
C ASP A 168 26.00 0.60 6.67
N THR A 169 25.68 0.03 5.52
CA THR A 169 25.78 0.68 4.23
C THR A 169 24.38 1.05 3.72
N ILE A 170 24.32 2.13 2.92
CA ILE A 170 23.06 2.56 2.32
C ILE A 170 22.45 1.45 1.41
N LYS A 171 23.29 0.64 0.77
CA LYS A 171 22.87 -0.49 -0.07
C LYS A 171 22.20 -1.60 0.76
N ASN A 172 22.78 -1.95 1.91
CA ASN A 172 22.17 -2.95 2.80
C ASN A 172 20.85 -2.43 3.38
N MET A 173 20.81 -1.14 3.74
CA MET A 173 19.57 -0.53 4.23
C MET A 173 18.49 -0.51 3.15
N GLU A 174 18.82 -0.21 1.89
CA GLU A 174 17.90 -0.25 0.76
C GLU A 174 17.25 -1.63 0.60
N GLY A 175 18.02 -2.73 0.74
CA GLY A 175 17.49 -4.10 0.66
C GLY A 175 16.61 -4.53 1.83
N ARG A 176 16.62 -3.78 2.96
CA ARG A 176 15.83 -4.06 4.17
C ARG A 176 14.57 -3.21 4.26
N LEU A 177 14.49 -2.18 3.44
CA LEU A 177 13.37 -1.26 3.38
C LEU A 177 12.41 -1.67 2.25
N ASP A 178 11.15 -1.35 2.45
CA ASP A 178 10.13 -1.57 1.45
C ASP A 178 10.34 -0.65 0.24
N ALA A 179 10.50 -1.24 -0.93
CA ALA A 179 10.76 -0.50 -2.14
C ALA A 179 9.60 0.42 -2.58
N ASP A 180 8.37 0.15 -2.15
CA ASP A 180 7.20 0.98 -2.50
C ASP A 180 7.16 2.28 -1.68
N SER A 181 7.64 2.24 -0.44
CA SER A 181 7.66 3.40 0.46
C SER A 181 9.01 4.12 0.51
N PHE A 182 10.12 3.43 0.20
CA PHE A 182 11.46 4.00 0.28
C PHE A 182 12.11 4.08 -1.08
N VAL A 183 12.53 5.29 -1.45
CA VAL A 183 13.11 5.58 -2.77
C VAL A 183 14.50 6.16 -2.62
N ARG A 184 15.47 5.55 -3.31
CA ARG A 184 16.82 6.08 -3.37
C ARG A 184 16.88 7.27 -4.32
N ILE A 185 17.33 8.43 -3.82
CA ILE A 185 17.41 9.69 -4.57
C ILE A 185 18.84 10.13 -4.84
N HIS A 186 19.80 9.57 -4.11
CA HIS A 186 21.22 9.84 -4.26
C HIS A 186 22.03 8.59 -3.92
N ARG A 187 23.31 8.52 -4.32
CA ARG A 187 24.22 7.41 -3.96
C ARG A 187 24.31 7.18 -2.44
N SER A 188 24.03 8.21 -1.65
CA SER A 188 24.08 8.20 -0.18
C SER A 188 22.71 8.39 0.48
N THR A 189 21.61 8.58 -0.25
CA THR A 189 20.35 9.04 0.35
C THR A 189 19.15 8.25 -0.13
N ILE A 190 18.33 7.80 0.84
CA ILE A 190 17.02 7.16 0.63
C ILE A 190 15.99 8.01 1.38
N VAL A 191 14.82 8.24 0.76
CA VAL A 191 13.71 8.97 1.38
C VAL A 191 12.48 8.07 1.49
N ASN A 192 11.68 8.30 2.52
CA ASN A 192 10.34 7.74 2.61
C ASN A 192 9.39 8.67 1.84
N VAL A 193 8.71 8.12 0.83
CA VAL A 193 7.82 8.89 -0.05
C VAL A 193 6.62 9.49 0.68
N ASP A 194 6.14 8.84 1.74
CA ASP A 194 5.02 9.32 2.56
C ASP A 194 5.36 10.60 3.35
N HIS A 195 6.66 10.88 3.50
CA HIS A 195 7.18 12.07 4.17
C HIS A 195 7.75 13.12 3.22
N VAL A 196 7.59 12.94 1.91
CA VAL A 196 7.95 13.97 0.92
C VAL A 196 6.84 15.02 0.89
N ARG A 197 7.21 16.26 1.17
CA ARG A 197 6.28 17.40 1.16
C ARG A 197 6.25 18.12 -0.18
N GLU A 198 7.42 18.29 -0.81
CA GLU A 198 7.58 19.08 -2.01
C GLU A 198 8.75 18.57 -2.84
N ILE A 199 8.65 18.66 -4.17
CA ILE A 199 9.75 18.39 -5.09
C ILE A 199 9.84 19.59 -6.04
N ARG A 200 10.99 20.25 -6.06
CA ARG A 200 11.23 21.41 -6.94
C ARG A 200 12.44 21.19 -7.83
N PRO A 201 12.38 21.65 -9.09
CA PRO A 201 13.54 21.61 -9.97
C PRO A 201 14.73 22.39 -9.37
N TRP A 202 15.92 21.88 -9.59
CA TRP A 202 17.18 22.52 -9.22
C TRP A 202 18.09 22.65 -10.45
N TYR A 203 19.24 23.28 -10.29
CA TYR A 203 20.16 23.49 -11.40
C TYR A 203 20.61 22.17 -12.04
N THR A 204 20.86 22.21 -13.36
CA THR A 204 21.51 21.13 -14.11
C THR A 204 20.76 19.77 -14.12
N GLY A 205 19.43 19.76 -13.96
CA GLY A 205 18.59 18.55 -14.05
C GLY A 205 18.52 17.72 -12.78
N GLU A 206 18.92 18.29 -11.66
CA GLU A 206 18.68 17.76 -10.32
C GLU A 206 17.36 18.29 -9.76
N TYR A 207 16.91 17.73 -8.63
CA TYR A 207 15.72 18.20 -7.94
C TYR A 207 16.00 18.30 -6.44
N ILE A 208 15.40 19.27 -5.78
CA ILE A 208 15.33 19.31 -4.31
C ILE A 208 14.08 18.61 -3.86
N VAL A 209 14.24 17.65 -2.97
CA VAL A 209 13.17 16.94 -2.27
C VAL A 209 13.08 17.51 -0.87
N VAL A 210 11.97 18.15 -0.55
CA VAL A 210 11.69 18.73 0.77
C VAL A 210 10.90 17.72 1.59
N MET A 211 11.45 17.34 2.72
CA MET A 211 10.83 16.38 3.64
C MET A 211 9.83 17.07 4.59
N SER A 212 8.98 16.30 5.25
CA SER A 212 7.99 16.78 6.24
C SER A 212 8.62 17.54 7.40
N ASP A 213 9.86 17.20 7.80
CA ASP A 213 10.65 17.91 8.80
C ASP A 213 11.39 19.15 8.24
N ARG A 214 11.06 19.55 6.99
CA ARG A 214 11.65 20.68 6.23
C ARG A 214 13.11 20.47 5.82
N HIS A 215 13.66 19.27 5.97
CA HIS A 215 14.98 18.97 5.48
C HIS A 215 14.99 18.93 3.94
N GLU A 216 16.00 19.53 3.31
CA GLU A 216 16.15 19.56 1.85
C GLU A 216 17.21 18.54 1.43
N LEU A 217 16.84 17.63 0.55
CA LEU A 217 17.68 16.55 0.05
C LEU A 217 17.77 16.62 -1.47
N THR A 218 18.91 16.26 -2.04
CA THR A 218 19.12 16.35 -3.50
C THR A 218 18.81 15.02 -4.17
N LEU A 219 17.86 15.02 -5.11
CA LEU A 219 17.71 13.95 -6.09
C LEU A 219 18.69 14.21 -7.22
N SER A 220 19.74 13.41 -7.28
CA SER A 220 20.81 13.57 -8.27
C SER A 220 20.41 13.01 -9.64
N ARG A 221 21.09 13.46 -10.69
CA ARG A 221 20.81 13.04 -12.09
C ARG A 221 20.81 11.53 -12.28
N GLY A 222 21.73 10.81 -11.64
CA GLY A 222 21.84 9.35 -11.74
C GLY A 222 20.61 8.59 -11.18
N TYR A 223 19.79 9.28 -10.37
CA TYR A 223 18.59 8.72 -9.76
C TYR A 223 17.29 9.36 -10.27
N ARG A 224 17.37 10.15 -11.35
CA ARG A 224 16.20 10.83 -11.94
C ARG A 224 15.09 9.87 -12.40
N ALA A 225 15.44 8.64 -12.76
CA ALA A 225 14.47 7.59 -13.10
C ALA A 225 13.50 7.29 -11.95
N ASN A 226 13.86 7.62 -10.71
CA ASN A 226 13.03 7.43 -9.53
C ASN A 226 12.04 8.60 -9.26
N LEU A 227 12.13 9.70 -10.02
CA LEU A 227 11.25 10.87 -9.84
C LEU A 227 9.74 10.54 -9.94
N PRO A 228 9.26 9.69 -10.88
CA PRO A 228 7.86 9.31 -10.94
C PRO A 228 7.37 8.59 -9.66
N ARG A 229 8.23 7.82 -9.01
CA ARG A 229 7.91 7.11 -7.77
C ARG A 229 7.68 8.05 -6.59
N LEU A 230 8.36 9.19 -6.58
CA LEU A 230 8.15 10.25 -5.59
C LEU A 230 6.87 11.05 -5.85
N ARG A 231 6.42 11.13 -7.11
CA ARG A 231 5.21 11.86 -7.53
C ARG A 231 3.93 11.04 -7.41
N GLY A 232 4.00 9.73 -7.47
CA GLY A 232 2.84 8.83 -7.55
C GLY A 232 1.91 8.81 -6.34
N ARG A 233 2.20 9.62 -5.30
CA ARG A 233 1.31 9.84 -4.14
C ARG A 233 0.98 11.32 -3.92
N LEU A 234 1.39 12.20 -4.85
CA LEU A 234 1.18 13.66 -4.80
C LEU A 234 0.10 14.13 -5.80
N GLY A 235 -0.74 13.18 -6.29
CA GLY A 235 -1.87 13.47 -7.19
C GLY A 235 -3.18 13.37 -6.47
#